data_1251945e7a64e72321944d1f80c97735
#
_entry.id   1251945e7a64e72321944d1f80c97735
#
_cell.length_a   1.000
_cell.length_b   1.000
_cell.length_c   1.000
_cell.angle_alpha   90.00
_cell.angle_beta   90.00
_cell.angle_gamma   90.00
#
_symmetry.space_group_name_H-M   'P 1'
#
loop_
_entity.id
_entity.type
_entity.pdbx_description
1 polymer ?
#
loop_
_entity_poly.entity_id
_entity_poly.type
_entity_poly.pdbx_seq_one_letter_code
_entity_poly.pdbx_strand_id
1 'polypeptide(L)'
;MYLAMPVILYRLAFRGLRNRGYFSRWLERFGWFRDPSFESSIWVHAVSVGEFNAAIPLIQELMRRHPDLPMVVTTITPTGSDRVLKQFGARVFHVYLPYDLPAAIERFFARIKPRIAVVMETEIWPNLYFACREHQIPIFIANARLSERSMRGYGPAMSLITEAVRCASLVAAQSQIDAERFLQLGAARDRVCVVGNIKFDMAVPDGLHEIAREWRQAWGALRPVWIAASTHEGEESAVLQAHARILGRFPDALMILVPRHPERFRAAISLCRSYGFRTSCRSEDQIAALDSQCFVVDTMGELLKFYMCADACFVGGSLDRIGGHNVLEPAALCKPILIGPYTFNFAEITDTLVGENAAIRVANGAELGTQVIRVLSDGKRALAMGRAALAVVERERGAVPRTMLAIEAILSDSPTSARH
;
A
#
# COMPACT_ATOMS: atom_id res chain seq x y z
N MET A 1 4.49 -28.45 13.85
CA MET A 1 3.37 -27.68 13.26
C MET A 1 2.04 -28.40 13.30
N TYR A 2 1.91 -29.70 13.06
CA TYR A 2 0.62 -30.43 13.18
C TYR A 2 -0.05 -30.27 14.55
N LEU A 3 0.71 -30.15 15.64
CA LEU A 3 0.19 -29.86 17.00
C LEU A 3 -0.48 -28.47 17.11
N ALA A 4 -0.18 -27.54 16.22
CA ALA A 4 -0.81 -26.21 16.19
C ALA A 4 -2.12 -26.18 15.37
N MET A 5 -2.47 -27.28 14.66
CA MET A 5 -3.67 -27.35 13.81
C MET A 5 -4.98 -26.98 14.55
N PRO A 6 -5.25 -27.47 15.77
CA PRO A 6 -6.47 -27.07 16.50
C PRO A 6 -6.55 -25.57 16.71
N VAL A 7 -5.41 -24.91 17.00
CA VAL A 7 -5.33 -23.46 17.22
C VAL A 7 -5.55 -22.71 15.90
N ILE A 8 -4.99 -23.21 14.80
CA ILE A 8 -5.17 -22.64 13.46
C ILE A 8 -6.64 -22.71 13.04
N LEU A 9 -7.27 -23.86 13.18
CA LEU A 9 -8.69 -24.07 12.87
C LEU A 9 -9.61 -23.21 13.76
N TYR A 10 -9.31 -23.12 15.06
CA TYR A 10 -10.05 -22.25 15.97
C TYR A 10 -9.94 -20.78 15.56
N ARG A 11 -8.73 -20.30 15.25
CA ARG A 11 -8.53 -18.91 14.76
C ARG A 11 -9.24 -18.66 13.44
N LEU A 12 -9.23 -19.62 12.51
CA LEU A 12 -9.95 -19.52 11.25
C LEU A 12 -11.45 -19.43 11.49
N ALA A 13 -12.01 -20.31 12.33
CA ALA A 13 -13.42 -20.30 12.72
C ALA A 13 -13.80 -18.96 13.36
N PHE A 14 -13.03 -18.48 14.32
CA PHE A 14 -13.28 -17.22 15.00
C PHE A 14 -13.23 -16.01 14.04
N ARG A 15 -12.26 -15.97 13.13
CA ARG A 15 -12.19 -14.93 12.08
C ARG A 15 -13.32 -15.06 11.08
N GLY A 16 -13.69 -16.29 10.73
CA GLY A 16 -14.79 -16.58 9.80
C GLY A 16 -16.16 -16.17 10.36
N LEU A 17 -16.39 -16.29 11.68
CA LEU A 17 -17.60 -15.78 12.34
C LEU A 17 -17.71 -14.26 12.27
N ARG A 18 -16.57 -13.55 12.32
CA ARG A 18 -16.53 -12.08 12.18
C ARG A 18 -16.59 -11.61 10.73
N ASN A 19 -16.01 -12.38 9.81
CA ASN A 19 -16.01 -12.08 8.37
C ASN A 19 -16.14 -13.39 7.59
N ARG A 20 -17.34 -13.62 7.03
CA ARG A 20 -17.67 -14.84 6.26
C ARG A 20 -16.74 -15.11 5.07
N GLY A 21 -16.05 -14.10 4.58
CA GLY A 21 -15.05 -14.24 3.51
C GLY A 21 -13.90 -15.21 3.88
N TYR A 22 -13.61 -15.42 5.17
CA TYR A 22 -12.60 -16.41 5.59
C TYR A 22 -13.05 -17.87 5.39
N PHE A 23 -14.34 -18.15 5.29
CA PHE A 23 -14.86 -19.49 4.95
C PHE A 23 -14.94 -19.71 3.43
N SER A 24 -14.90 -18.64 2.65
CA SER A 24 -14.84 -18.76 1.20
C SER A 24 -13.48 -19.33 0.77
N ARG A 25 -13.50 -20.32 -0.16
CA ARG A 25 -12.27 -20.89 -0.74
C ARG A 25 -11.28 -21.45 0.30
N TRP A 26 -11.75 -21.86 1.48
CA TRP A 26 -10.91 -22.27 2.60
C TRP A 26 -10.03 -23.50 2.34
N LEU A 27 -10.44 -24.39 1.40
CA LEU A 27 -9.69 -25.57 0.97
C LEU A 27 -8.36 -25.19 0.31
N GLU A 28 -8.27 -24.02 -0.31
CA GLU A 28 -7.04 -23.51 -0.92
C GLU A 28 -5.92 -23.38 0.11
N ARG A 29 -6.27 -23.02 1.36
CA ARG A 29 -5.33 -22.92 2.49
C ARG A 29 -4.71 -24.27 2.88
N PHE A 30 -5.20 -25.35 2.32
CA PHE A 30 -4.65 -26.71 2.45
C PHE A 30 -4.07 -27.21 1.11
N GLY A 31 -3.89 -26.33 0.14
CA GLY A 31 -3.38 -26.65 -1.19
C GLY A 31 -4.39 -27.32 -2.11
N TRP A 32 -5.69 -27.33 -1.76
CA TRP A 32 -6.75 -27.88 -2.57
C TRP A 32 -7.46 -26.80 -3.37
N PHE A 33 -7.16 -26.70 -4.65
CA PHE A 33 -7.79 -25.81 -5.63
C PHE A 33 -7.72 -26.43 -7.02
N ARG A 34 -8.48 -25.88 -7.96
CA ARG A 34 -8.46 -26.36 -9.34
C ARG A 34 -7.06 -26.18 -9.92
N ASP A 35 -6.52 -27.26 -10.49
CA ASP A 35 -5.23 -27.22 -11.17
C ASP A 35 -5.32 -26.27 -12.39
N PRO A 36 -4.52 -25.22 -12.46
CA PRO A 36 -4.49 -24.33 -13.61
C PRO A 36 -3.73 -24.93 -14.80
N SER A 37 -3.14 -26.13 -14.66
CA SER A 37 -2.37 -26.84 -15.67
C SER A 37 -1.21 -26.05 -16.23
N PHE A 38 -0.52 -25.27 -15.38
CA PHE A 38 0.67 -24.54 -15.77
C PHE A 38 1.87 -25.50 -15.94
N GLU A 39 2.70 -25.26 -16.94
CA GLU A 39 3.99 -25.92 -17.07
C GLU A 39 5.03 -25.30 -16.11
N SER A 40 4.96 -23.99 -15.98
CA SER A 40 5.74 -23.19 -15.02
C SER A 40 5.05 -21.88 -14.74
N SER A 41 5.43 -21.19 -13.65
CA SER A 41 4.85 -19.89 -13.29
C SER A 41 5.85 -18.98 -12.57
N ILE A 42 5.51 -17.68 -12.50
CA ILE A 42 6.12 -16.74 -11.54
C ILE A 42 5.14 -16.58 -10.39
N TRP A 43 5.59 -16.83 -9.18
CA TRP A 43 4.77 -16.74 -7.98
C TRP A 43 5.14 -15.53 -7.14
N VAL A 44 4.16 -14.65 -6.86
CA VAL A 44 4.29 -13.49 -5.98
C VAL A 44 3.37 -13.67 -4.77
N HIS A 45 3.94 -13.55 -3.57
CA HIS A 45 3.21 -13.62 -2.32
C HIS A 45 3.16 -12.26 -1.62
N ALA A 46 1.94 -11.80 -1.30
CA ALA A 46 1.67 -10.58 -0.52
C ALA A 46 0.52 -10.85 0.45
N VAL A 47 0.78 -10.77 1.76
CA VAL A 47 -0.18 -11.16 2.80
C VAL A 47 -1.42 -10.29 2.84
N SER A 48 -1.22 -8.98 2.76
CA SER A 48 -2.22 -7.95 3.01
C SER A 48 -2.51 -7.07 1.80
N VAL A 49 -3.59 -6.29 1.88
CA VAL A 49 -3.90 -5.24 0.89
C VAL A 49 -2.74 -4.25 0.75
N GLY A 50 -2.07 -3.90 1.85
CA GLY A 50 -0.95 -2.94 1.84
C GLY A 50 0.24 -3.46 1.05
N GLU A 51 0.67 -4.69 1.32
CA GLU A 51 1.76 -5.36 0.60
C GLU A 51 1.41 -5.60 -0.87
N PHE A 52 0.18 -6.05 -1.14
CA PHE A 52 -0.26 -6.23 -2.52
C PHE A 52 -0.25 -4.91 -3.31
N ASN A 53 -0.75 -3.81 -2.73
CA ASN A 53 -0.69 -2.51 -3.40
C ASN A 53 0.76 -2.08 -3.68
N ALA A 54 1.70 -2.35 -2.77
CA ALA A 54 3.11 -2.12 -3.00
C ALA A 54 3.69 -3.02 -4.12
N ALA A 55 3.20 -4.26 -4.22
CA ALA A 55 3.64 -5.22 -5.24
C ALA A 55 3.10 -4.93 -6.65
N ILE A 56 2.02 -4.14 -6.81
CA ILE A 56 1.39 -3.89 -8.12
C ILE A 56 2.40 -3.47 -9.20
N PRO A 57 3.26 -2.45 -9.00
CA PRO A 57 4.23 -2.05 -10.03
C PRO A 57 5.21 -3.19 -10.41
N LEU A 58 5.66 -3.97 -9.43
CA LEU A 58 6.54 -5.11 -9.67
C LEU A 58 5.81 -6.22 -10.44
N ILE A 59 4.58 -6.56 -10.08
CA ILE A 59 3.77 -7.57 -10.79
C ILE A 59 3.51 -7.13 -12.24
N GLN A 60 3.19 -5.87 -12.46
CA GLN A 60 2.98 -5.34 -13.81
C GLN A 60 4.24 -5.43 -14.67
N GLU A 61 5.40 -5.11 -14.10
CA GLU A 61 6.67 -5.18 -14.81
C GLU A 61 7.09 -6.64 -15.07
N LEU A 62 6.88 -7.56 -14.13
CA LEU A 62 7.08 -9.00 -14.34
C LEU A 62 6.21 -9.54 -15.48
N MET A 63 4.93 -9.21 -15.50
CA MET A 63 4.01 -9.61 -16.58
C MET A 63 4.42 -9.04 -17.93
N ARG A 64 4.92 -7.81 -17.96
CA ARG A 64 5.37 -7.16 -19.20
C ARG A 64 6.62 -7.82 -19.77
N ARG A 65 7.59 -8.20 -18.91
CA ARG A 65 8.84 -8.80 -19.35
C ARG A 65 8.77 -10.31 -19.60
N HIS A 66 7.84 -10.98 -18.92
CA HIS A 66 7.63 -12.42 -19.01
C HIS A 66 6.19 -12.77 -19.41
N PRO A 67 5.72 -12.36 -20.61
CA PRO A 67 4.32 -12.55 -21.03
C PRO A 67 3.95 -14.03 -21.18
N ASP A 68 4.91 -14.90 -21.40
CA ASP A 68 4.73 -16.34 -21.60
C ASP A 68 4.64 -17.14 -20.28
N LEU A 69 4.96 -16.49 -19.14
CA LEU A 69 4.91 -17.13 -17.83
C LEU A 69 3.65 -16.69 -17.07
N PRO A 70 2.75 -17.64 -16.75
CA PRO A 70 1.61 -17.35 -15.90
C PRO A 70 2.02 -16.72 -14.57
N MET A 71 1.31 -15.65 -14.20
CA MET A 71 1.53 -14.96 -12.93
C MET A 71 0.59 -15.53 -11.86
N VAL A 72 1.15 -16.10 -10.81
CA VAL A 72 0.42 -16.56 -9.63
C VAL A 72 0.58 -15.54 -8.52
N VAL A 73 -0.53 -15.05 -7.98
CA VAL A 73 -0.52 -14.14 -6.83
C VAL A 73 -1.23 -14.79 -5.66
N THR A 74 -0.57 -14.85 -4.51
CA THR A 74 -1.16 -15.38 -3.29
C THR A 74 -1.34 -14.30 -2.23
N THR A 75 -2.46 -14.39 -1.50
CA THR A 75 -2.75 -13.56 -0.31
C THR A 75 -3.20 -14.45 0.85
N ILE A 76 -3.31 -13.87 2.05
CA ILE A 76 -3.87 -14.57 3.22
C ILE A 76 -5.26 -14.03 3.59
N THR A 77 -5.54 -12.76 3.31
CA THR A 77 -6.77 -12.10 3.72
C THR A 77 -7.82 -12.05 2.61
N PRO A 78 -9.14 -12.17 2.93
CA PRO A 78 -10.20 -12.01 1.94
C PRO A 78 -10.14 -10.66 1.22
N THR A 79 -9.90 -9.58 1.96
CA THR A 79 -9.76 -8.23 1.41
C THR A 79 -8.55 -8.10 0.45
N GLY A 80 -7.46 -8.83 0.73
CA GLY A 80 -6.33 -8.96 -0.19
C GLY A 80 -6.72 -9.66 -1.48
N SER A 81 -7.46 -10.80 -1.36
CA SER A 81 -7.99 -11.53 -2.51
C SER A 81 -8.86 -10.64 -3.41
N ASP A 82 -9.84 -9.95 -2.81
CA ASP A 82 -10.74 -9.06 -3.55
C ASP A 82 -9.96 -7.94 -4.26
N ARG A 83 -8.93 -7.42 -3.61
CA ARG A 83 -8.07 -6.38 -4.19
C ARG A 83 -7.27 -6.89 -5.39
N VAL A 84 -6.72 -8.13 -5.33
CA VAL A 84 -6.03 -8.77 -6.46
C VAL A 84 -6.98 -8.93 -7.64
N LEU A 85 -8.15 -9.52 -7.40
CA LEU A 85 -9.15 -9.77 -8.43
C LEU A 85 -9.66 -8.47 -9.08
N LYS A 86 -9.87 -7.43 -8.28
CA LYS A 86 -10.25 -6.11 -8.80
C LYS A 86 -9.16 -5.47 -9.66
N GLN A 87 -7.90 -5.66 -9.32
CA GLN A 87 -6.76 -5.03 -10.01
C GLN A 87 -6.40 -5.74 -11.31
N PHE A 88 -6.34 -7.06 -11.27
CA PHE A 88 -5.80 -7.86 -12.38
C PHE A 88 -6.84 -8.74 -13.07
N GLY A 89 -7.95 -9.08 -12.41
CA GLY A 89 -8.97 -9.99 -12.96
C GLY A 89 -8.37 -11.33 -13.33
N ALA A 90 -8.65 -11.81 -14.52
CA ALA A 90 -8.15 -13.06 -15.07
C ALA A 90 -6.70 -13.00 -15.56
N ARG A 91 -6.03 -11.84 -15.51
CA ARG A 91 -4.65 -11.71 -15.95
C ARG A 91 -3.64 -12.36 -14.99
N VAL A 92 -4.05 -12.67 -13.78
CA VAL A 92 -3.27 -13.42 -12.80
C VAL A 92 -4.10 -14.57 -12.23
N PHE A 93 -3.44 -15.66 -11.87
CA PHE A 93 -4.08 -16.74 -11.13
C PHE A 93 -3.96 -16.43 -9.63
N HIS A 94 -5.09 -16.14 -8.98
CA HIS A 94 -5.12 -15.85 -7.55
C HIS A 94 -5.62 -17.05 -6.74
N VAL A 95 -4.84 -17.41 -5.72
CA VAL A 95 -5.17 -18.46 -4.74
C VAL A 95 -4.67 -18.02 -3.35
N TYR A 96 -5.33 -18.50 -2.28
CA TYR A 96 -4.81 -18.25 -0.94
C TYR A 96 -3.52 -19.04 -0.70
N LEU A 97 -2.54 -18.40 0.00
CA LEU A 97 -1.35 -19.11 0.45
C LEU A 97 -1.77 -20.30 1.32
N PRO A 98 -1.23 -21.50 1.07
CA PRO A 98 -1.45 -22.64 1.95
C PRO A 98 -0.87 -22.37 3.35
N TYR A 99 -1.47 -22.97 4.37
CA TYR A 99 -0.84 -23.01 5.69
C TYR A 99 0.54 -23.66 5.58
N ASP A 100 1.45 -23.24 6.47
CA ASP A 100 2.84 -23.71 6.49
C ASP A 100 2.94 -25.19 6.97
N LEU A 101 2.26 -26.08 6.24
CA LEU A 101 2.19 -27.51 6.43
C LEU A 101 2.80 -28.21 5.21
N PRO A 102 3.79 -29.12 5.39
CA PRO A 102 4.48 -29.76 4.28
C PRO A 102 3.54 -30.32 3.21
N ALA A 103 2.54 -31.11 3.59
CA ALA A 103 1.60 -31.69 2.63
C ALA A 103 0.73 -30.68 1.89
N ALA A 104 0.45 -29.49 2.47
CA ALA A 104 -0.30 -28.42 1.82
C ALA A 104 0.58 -27.68 0.82
N ILE A 105 1.84 -27.45 1.16
CA ILE A 105 2.85 -26.81 0.32
C ILE A 105 3.16 -27.70 -0.91
N GLU A 106 3.34 -29.00 -0.71
CA GLU A 106 3.56 -29.94 -1.81
C GLU A 106 2.43 -29.92 -2.84
N ARG A 107 1.17 -29.97 -2.36
CA ARG A 107 0.00 -29.88 -3.25
C ARG A 107 -0.06 -28.54 -3.99
N PHE A 108 0.35 -27.46 -3.34
CA PHE A 108 0.40 -26.13 -3.93
C PHE A 108 1.47 -26.07 -5.03
N PHE A 109 2.70 -26.51 -4.74
CA PHE A 109 3.79 -26.51 -5.73
C PHE A 109 3.51 -27.40 -6.93
N ALA A 110 2.91 -28.58 -6.70
CA ALA A 110 2.55 -29.49 -7.79
C ALA A 110 1.59 -28.84 -8.81
N ARG A 111 0.75 -27.88 -8.39
CA ARG A 111 -0.21 -27.17 -9.25
C ARG A 111 0.32 -25.92 -9.89
N ILE A 112 1.06 -25.09 -9.13
CA ILE A 112 1.51 -23.79 -9.65
C ILE A 112 2.89 -23.85 -10.32
N LYS A 113 3.72 -24.87 -10.01
CA LYS A 113 5.05 -25.11 -10.57
C LYS A 113 5.88 -23.82 -10.67
N PRO A 114 6.24 -23.19 -9.54
CA PRO A 114 6.89 -21.88 -9.57
C PRO A 114 8.35 -22.00 -10.00
N ARG A 115 8.80 -21.17 -10.95
CA ARG A 115 10.21 -20.99 -11.30
C ARG A 115 10.93 -20.09 -10.30
N ILE A 116 10.20 -19.21 -9.64
CA ILE A 116 10.67 -18.29 -8.62
C ILE A 116 9.53 -17.98 -7.66
N ALA A 117 9.86 -17.85 -6.38
CA ALA A 117 8.98 -17.36 -5.32
C ALA A 117 9.40 -15.94 -4.94
N VAL A 118 8.61 -14.92 -5.31
CA VAL A 118 8.80 -13.53 -4.92
C VAL A 118 7.92 -13.25 -3.69
N VAL A 119 8.54 -13.13 -2.52
CA VAL A 119 7.86 -12.94 -1.24
C VAL A 119 8.00 -11.49 -0.80
N MET A 120 6.88 -10.81 -0.55
CA MET A 120 6.88 -9.40 -0.17
C MET A 120 7.20 -9.20 1.32
N GLU A 121 7.96 -8.15 1.61
CA GLU A 121 8.28 -7.62 2.95
C GLU A 121 8.94 -8.67 3.89
N THR A 122 8.23 -9.16 4.91
CA THR A 122 8.85 -9.98 6.00
C THR A 122 8.10 -11.30 6.22
N GLU A 123 7.63 -11.93 5.17
CA GLU A 123 6.85 -13.16 5.25
C GLU A 123 7.75 -14.40 5.27
N ILE A 124 8.23 -14.77 6.46
CA ILE A 124 9.11 -15.92 6.65
C ILE A 124 8.31 -17.10 7.16
N TRP A 125 8.07 -18.09 6.29
CA TRP A 125 7.34 -19.33 6.55
C TRP A 125 8.30 -20.52 6.47
N PRO A 126 8.77 -21.09 7.59
CA PRO A 126 9.89 -22.01 7.57
C PRO A 126 9.70 -23.24 6.69
N ASN A 127 8.54 -23.94 6.80
CA ASN A 127 8.34 -25.13 5.95
C ASN A 127 8.25 -24.77 4.47
N LEU A 128 7.64 -23.62 4.15
CA LEU A 128 7.58 -23.11 2.78
C LEU A 128 8.99 -22.85 2.21
N TYR A 129 9.84 -22.20 3.01
CA TYR A 129 11.22 -21.90 2.61
C TYR A 129 12.06 -23.17 2.46
N PHE A 130 11.88 -24.16 3.34
CA PHE A 130 12.57 -25.45 3.21
C PHE A 130 12.08 -26.23 2.01
N ALA A 131 10.78 -26.25 1.74
CA ALA A 131 10.22 -26.88 0.55
C ALA A 131 10.72 -26.20 -0.74
N CYS A 132 10.79 -24.86 -0.78
CA CYS A 132 11.40 -24.15 -1.90
C CYS A 132 12.85 -24.62 -2.15
N ARG A 133 13.66 -24.75 -1.09
CA ARG A 133 15.03 -25.26 -1.20
C ARG A 133 15.07 -26.69 -1.73
N GLU A 134 14.21 -27.57 -1.22
CA GLU A 134 14.12 -28.97 -1.66
C GLU A 134 13.72 -29.09 -3.13
N HIS A 135 12.78 -28.27 -3.59
CA HIS A 135 12.34 -28.20 -4.97
C HIS A 135 13.20 -27.32 -5.87
N GLN A 136 14.31 -26.77 -5.36
CA GLN A 136 15.20 -25.86 -6.09
C GLN A 136 14.47 -24.61 -6.65
N ILE A 137 13.44 -24.14 -5.95
CA ILE A 137 12.70 -22.93 -6.26
C ILE A 137 13.43 -21.75 -5.59
N PRO A 138 14.03 -20.82 -6.34
CA PRO A 138 14.68 -19.65 -5.76
C PRO A 138 13.66 -18.76 -5.04
N ILE A 139 14.02 -18.33 -3.83
CA ILE A 139 13.23 -17.40 -3.02
C ILE A 139 13.85 -16.01 -3.14
N PHE A 140 13.09 -15.07 -3.64
CA PHE A 140 13.41 -13.65 -3.68
C PHE A 140 12.55 -12.88 -2.67
N ILE A 141 13.16 -12.30 -1.64
CA ILE A 141 12.43 -11.44 -0.69
C ILE A 141 12.45 -10.02 -1.24
N ALA A 142 11.32 -9.57 -1.77
CA ALA A 142 11.15 -8.27 -2.39
C ALA A 142 10.66 -7.22 -1.38
N ASN A 143 11.15 -5.97 -1.51
CA ASN A 143 10.78 -4.87 -0.62
C ASN A 143 11.00 -5.25 0.85
N ALA A 144 12.08 -5.97 1.13
CA ALA A 144 12.34 -6.60 2.42
C ALA A 144 12.46 -5.54 3.52
N ARG A 145 11.63 -5.69 4.56
CA ARG A 145 11.58 -4.80 5.71
C ARG A 145 11.51 -5.62 6.99
N LEU A 146 12.33 -5.31 7.96
CA LEU A 146 12.37 -6.02 9.23
C LEU A 146 12.44 -5.07 10.41
N SER A 147 11.34 -4.91 11.14
CA SER A 147 11.32 -4.08 12.33
C SER A 147 12.05 -4.72 13.51
N GLU A 148 12.60 -3.91 14.40
CA GLU A 148 13.21 -4.37 15.65
C GLU A 148 12.24 -5.17 16.52
N ARG A 149 10.96 -4.76 16.52
CA ARG A 149 9.89 -5.47 17.22
C ARG A 149 9.68 -6.87 16.63
N SER A 150 9.73 -7.02 15.31
CA SER A 150 9.59 -8.32 14.64
C SER A 150 10.78 -9.23 14.98
N MET A 151 12.00 -8.69 14.95
CA MET A 151 13.20 -9.45 15.36
C MET A 151 13.09 -9.97 16.79
N ARG A 152 12.72 -9.12 17.75
CA ARG A 152 12.51 -9.55 19.14
C ARG A 152 11.37 -10.57 19.28
N GLY A 153 10.35 -10.48 18.42
CA GLY A 153 9.18 -11.37 18.41
C GLY A 153 9.48 -12.82 18.02
N TYR A 154 10.59 -13.09 17.31
CA TYR A 154 10.95 -14.45 16.93
C TYR A 154 11.41 -15.32 18.10
N GLY A 155 11.95 -14.76 19.17
CA GLY A 155 12.23 -15.43 20.45
C GLY A 155 12.65 -16.90 20.32
N PRO A 156 11.84 -17.86 20.86
CA PRO A 156 12.17 -19.29 20.81
C PRO A 156 12.26 -19.88 19.40
N ALA A 157 11.66 -19.24 18.41
CA ALA A 157 11.70 -19.68 17.00
C ALA A 157 12.90 -19.11 16.22
N MET A 158 13.80 -18.35 16.86
CA MET A 158 14.88 -17.64 16.17
C MET A 158 15.77 -18.58 15.33
N SER A 159 16.18 -19.74 15.84
CA SER A 159 17.00 -20.68 15.09
C SER A 159 16.30 -21.20 13.82
N LEU A 160 15.01 -21.51 13.93
CA LEU A 160 14.20 -21.96 12.80
C LEU A 160 14.01 -20.86 11.74
N ILE A 161 13.77 -19.63 12.17
CA ILE A 161 13.66 -18.45 11.30
C ILE A 161 14.99 -18.17 10.61
N THR A 162 16.11 -18.24 11.34
CA THR A 162 17.46 -18.07 10.79
C THR A 162 17.74 -19.12 9.70
N GLU A 163 17.41 -20.39 9.92
CA GLU A 163 17.56 -21.44 8.92
C GLU A 163 16.68 -21.20 7.68
N ALA A 164 15.44 -20.74 7.89
CA ALA A 164 14.54 -20.39 6.79
C ALA A 164 15.12 -19.23 5.96
N VAL A 165 15.57 -18.15 6.59
CA VAL A 165 16.16 -16.99 5.89
C VAL A 165 17.39 -17.38 5.07
N ARG A 166 18.21 -18.34 5.55
CA ARG A 166 19.35 -18.87 4.79
C ARG A 166 18.95 -19.56 3.48
N CYS A 167 17.70 -19.99 3.34
CA CYS A 167 17.17 -20.54 2.09
C CYS A 167 16.87 -19.47 1.04
N ALA A 168 16.81 -18.18 1.41
CA ALA A 168 16.56 -17.10 0.45
C ALA A 168 17.74 -17.00 -0.54
N SER A 169 17.41 -16.94 -1.83
CA SER A 169 18.37 -16.73 -2.90
C SER A 169 18.85 -15.28 -2.93
N LEU A 170 17.94 -14.33 -2.66
CA LEU A 170 18.26 -12.91 -2.52
C LEU A 170 17.24 -12.19 -1.61
N VAL A 171 17.75 -11.25 -0.83
CA VAL A 171 16.98 -10.32 0.01
C VAL A 171 17.18 -8.91 -0.53
N ALA A 172 16.15 -8.34 -1.13
CA ALA A 172 16.13 -6.98 -1.66
C ALA A 172 15.54 -6.03 -0.61
N ALA A 173 16.39 -5.45 0.23
CA ALA A 173 16.01 -4.63 1.37
C ALA A 173 15.58 -3.22 0.96
N GLN A 174 14.61 -2.64 1.71
CA GLN A 174 14.15 -1.27 1.52
C GLN A 174 15.22 -0.24 1.93
N SER A 175 15.98 -0.53 2.98
CA SER A 175 16.97 0.36 3.55
C SER A 175 18.21 -0.39 4.00
N GLN A 176 19.30 0.37 4.28
CA GLN A 176 20.52 -0.19 4.87
C GLN A 176 20.24 -0.83 6.24
N ILE A 177 19.35 -0.22 7.02
CA ILE A 177 18.96 -0.72 8.36
C ILE A 177 18.25 -2.08 8.22
N ASP A 178 17.36 -2.22 7.24
CA ASP A 178 16.68 -3.49 6.98
C ASP A 178 17.69 -4.56 6.50
N ALA A 179 18.61 -4.20 5.61
CA ALA A 179 19.67 -5.09 5.15
C ALA A 179 20.51 -5.62 6.33
N GLU A 180 20.94 -4.76 7.23
CA GLU A 180 21.68 -5.13 8.44
C GLU A 180 20.91 -6.07 9.34
N ARG A 181 19.60 -5.84 9.53
CA ARG A 181 18.74 -6.72 10.31
C ARG A 181 18.57 -8.10 9.66
N PHE A 182 18.46 -8.18 8.33
CA PHE A 182 18.43 -9.48 7.65
C PHE A 182 19.76 -10.22 7.75
N LEU A 183 20.90 -9.53 7.72
CA LEU A 183 22.21 -10.12 7.99
C LEU A 183 22.30 -10.66 9.44
N GLN A 184 21.82 -9.92 10.42
CA GLN A 184 21.73 -10.36 11.82
C GLN A 184 20.79 -11.56 11.98
N LEU A 185 19.72 -11.64 11.17
CA LEU A 185 18.78 -12.76 11.15
C LEU A 185 19.38 -14.02 10.50
N GLY A 186 20.52 -13.90 9.82
CA GLY A 186 21.27 -15.03 9.26
C GLY A 186 21.28 -15.10 7.73
N ALA A 187 20.81 -14.09 7.03
CA ALA A 187 21.00 -13.99 5.57
C ALA A 187 22.48 -13.89 5.23
N ALA A 188 22.89 -14.55 4.14
CA ALA A 188 24.27 -14.48 3.66
C ALA A 188 24.55 -13.09 3.06
N ARG A 189 25.75 -12.54 3.29
CA ARG A 189 26.09 -11.16 2.91
C ARG A 189 26.04 -10.94 1.40
N ASP A 190 26.43 -11.93 0.62
CA ASP A 190 26.38 -11.95 -0.84
C ASP A 190 24.94 -12.07 -1.41
N ARG A 191 23.97 -12.36 -0.53
CA ARG A 191 22.55 -12.49 -0.86
C ARG A 191 21.68 -11.39 -0.27
N VAL A 192 22.25 -10.24 0.12
CA VAL A 192 21.51 -9.08 0.61
C VAL A 192 21.93 -7.86 -0.16
N CYS A 193 20.97 -7.16 -0.75
CA CYS A 193 21.21 -5.88 -1.43
C CYS A 193 20.16 -4.85 -1.01
N VAL A 194 20.50 -3.57 -1.09
CA VAL A 194 19.56 -2.47 -0.86
C VAL A 194 19.05 -1.98 -2.21
N VAL A 195 17.74 -2.10 -2.41
CA VAL A 195 17.06 -1.71 -3.65
C VAL A 195 16.17 -0.47 -3.48
N GLY A 196 15.90 -0.07 -2.23
CA GLY A 196 14.94 0.99 -1.92
C GLY A 196 13.50 0.46 -1.73
N ASN A 197 12.58 1.36 -1.44
CA ASN A 197 11.20 1.00 -1.16
C ASN A 197 10.33 1.16 -2.42
N ILE A 198 9.76 0.06 -2.89
CA ILE A 198 8.89 -0.01 -4.08
C ILE A 198 7.70 0.96 -4.01
N LYS A 199 7.27 1.36 -2.81
CA LYS A 199 6.16 2.31 -2.64
C LYS A 199 6.43 3.68 -3.29
N PHE A 200 7.70 4.08 -3.45
CA PHE A 200 8.08 5.32 -4.13
C PHE A 200 7.94 5.26 -5.66
N ASP A 201 7.89 4.06 -6.24
CA ASP A 201 7.77 3.86 -7.69
C ASP A 201 6.31 3.90 -8.18
N MET A 202 5.43 4.54 -7.42
CA MET A 202 4.05 4.72 -7.84
C MET A 202 3.99 5.49 -9.16
N ALA A 203 3.16 5.01 -10.09
CA ALA A 203 2.88 5.71 -11.32
C ALA A 203 1.90 6.87 -11.07
N VAL A 204 2.24 8.04 -11.58
CA VAL A 204 1.32 9.18 -11.69
C VAL A 204 0.69 9.09 -13.08
N PRO A 205 -0.65 8.95 -13.20
CA PRO A 205 -1.32 8.89 -14.49
C PRO A 205 -1.10 10.16 -15.30
N ASP A 206 -0.97 9.99 -16.61
CA ASP A 206 -0.93 11.13 -17.54
C ASP A 206 -2.26 11.89 -17.55
N GLY A 207 -2.24 13.16 -17.97
CA GLY A 207 -3.45 13.99 -18.13
C GLY A 207 -4.01 14.59 -16.84
N LEU A 208 -3.43 14.33 -15.66
CA LEU A 208 -3.92 14.90 -14.39
C LEU A 208 -3.82 16.43 -14.36
N HIS A 209 -2.82 17.01 -14.99
CA HIS A 209 -2.62 18.47 -15.05
C HIS A 209 -3.71 19.16 -15.86
N GLU A 210 -4.14 18.57 -16.96
CA GLU A 210 -5.22 19.08 -17.82
C GLU A 210 -6.55 19.05 -17.08
N ILE A 211 -6.89 17.92 -16.45
CA ILE A 211 -8.09 17.76 -15.64
C ILE A 211 -8.10 18.78 -14.49
N ALA A 212 -6.98 18.92 -13.78
CA ALA A 212 -6.89 19.86 -12.68
C ALA A 212 -7.04 21.32 -13.12
N ARG A 213 -6.48 21.69 -14.27
CA ARG A 213 -6.63 23.03 -14.84
C ARG A 213 -8.08 23.34 -15.17
N GLU A 214 -8.77 22.40 -15.83
CA GLU A 214 -10.19 22.51 -16.16
C GLU A 214 -11.05 22.68 -14.91
N TRP A 215 -10.89 21.81 -13.92
CA TRP A 215 -11.66 21.86 -12.69
C TRP A 215 -11.36 23.12 -11.87
N ARG A 216 -10.09 23.54 -11.79
CA ARG A 216 -9.72 24.79 -11.10
C ARG A 216 -10.29 26.03 -11.78
N GLN A 217 -10.39 26.06 -13.10
CA GLN A 217 -11.06 27.15 -13.83
C GLN A 217 -12.56 27.17 -13.49
N ALA A 218 -13.23 26.03 -13.50
CA ALA A 218 -14.65 25.92 -13.17
C ALA A 218 -14.96 26.30 -11.71
N TRP A 219 -14.08 25.99 -10.76
CA TRP A 219 -14.25 26.36 -9.33
C TRP A 219 -13.85 27.79 -9.01
N GLY A 220 -13.17 28.47 -9.93
CA GLY A 220 -12.50 29.76 -9.72
C GLY A 220 -10.98 29.57 -9.56
N ALA A 221 -10.21 30.06 -10.55
CA ALA A 221 -8.76 29.80 -10.67
C ALA A 221 -7.96 30.19 -9.41
N LEU A 222 -8.38 31.23 -8.69
CA LEU A 222 -7.73 31.75 -7.47
C LEU A 222 -8.38 31.28 -6.18
N ARG A 223 -9.48 30.52 -6.25
CA ARG A 223 -10.19 30.02 -5.10
C ARG A 223 -9.28 29.08 -4.29
N PRO A 224 -9.14 29.29 -2.96
CA PRO A 224 -8.41 28.36 -2.13
C PRO A 224 -9.10 26.98 -2.07
N VAL A 225 -8.36 25.91 -2.41
CA VAL A 225 -8.86 24.53 -2.37
C VAL A 225 -7.96 23.68 -1.48
N TRP A 226 -8.55 23.04 -0.49
CA TRP A 226 -7.81 22.05 0.28
C TRP A 226 -8.54 20.72 0.32
N ILE A 227 -7.80 19.63 0.49
CA ILE A 227 -8.34 18.29 0.50
C ILE A 227 -8.10 17.61 1.85
N ALA A 228 -9.13 16.98 2.40
CA ALA A 228 -9.05 16.01 3.49
C ALA A 228 -9.29 14.61 2.91
N ALA A 229 -8.20 13.89 2.68
CA ALA A 229 -8.19 12.66 1.89
C ALA A 229 -8.15 11.42 2.77
N SER A 230 -8.90 10.39 2.39
CA SER A 230 -8.94 9.08 3.06
C SER A 230 -9.34 9.19 4.54
N THR A 231 -10.34 10.01 4.84
CA THR A 231 -10.81 10.26 6.20
C THR A 231 -11.61 9.08 6.77
N HIS A 232 -11.58 8.98 8.10
CA HIS A 232 -12.36 8.02 8.88
C HIS A 232 -13.37 8.75 9.79
N GLU A 233 -14.35 8.00 10.28
CA GLU A 233 -15.44 8.52 11.09
C GLU A 233 -14.99 9.39 12.27
N GLY A 234 -13.97 8.92 13.02
CA GLY A 234 -13.49 9.58 14.23
C GLY A 234 -12.80 10.94 13.97
N GLU A 235 -12.31 11.18 12.76
CA GLU A 235 -11.59 12.42 12.42
C GLU A 235 -12.41 13.40 11.58
N GLU A 236 -13.52 12.97 10.95
CA GLU A 236 -14.31 13.80 10.04
C GLU A 236 -14.85 15.07 10.76
N SER A 237 -15.31 14.95 12.00
CA SER A 237 -15.76 16.10 12.78
C SER A 237 -14.64 17.11 13.04
N ALA A 238 -13.43 16.67 13.35
CA ALA A 238 -12.26 17.53 13.54
C ALA A 238 -11.87 18.25 12.24
N VAL A 239 -11.98 17.55 11.10
CA VAL A 239 -11.74 18.09 9.76
C VAL A 239 -12.77 19.20 9.43
N LEU A 240 -14.05 18.98 9.74
CA LEU A 240 -15.11 19.97 9.49
C LEU A 240 -14.97 21.20 10.39
N GLN A 241 -14.56 21.02 11.66
CA GLN A 241 -14.22 22.15 12.55
C GLN A 241 -13.03 22.96 12.02
N ALA A 242 -12.02 22.27 11.49
CA ALA A 242 -10.89 22.92 10.81
C ALA A 242 -11.38 23.73 9.60
N HIS A 243 -12.30 23.18 8.80
CA HIS A 243 -12.87 23.88 7.64
C HIS A 243 -13.68 25.11 8.03
N ALA A 244 -14.51 25.04 9.07
CA ALA A 244 -15.23 26.20 9.59
C ALA A 244 -14.26 27.35 9.96
N ARG A 245 -13.12 27.02 10.57
CA ARG A 245 -12.08 28.00 10.90
C ARG A 245 -11.41 28.57 9.64
N ILE A 246 -11.18 27.74 8.62
CA ILE A 246 -10.61 28.16 7.33
C ILE A 246 -11.55 29.14 6.63
N LEU A 247 -12.86 28.88 6.61
CA LEU A 247 -13.87 29.76 6.04
C LEU A 247 -13.92 31.13 6.73
N GLY A 248 -13.58 31.21 8.02
CA GLY A 248 -13.44 32.49 8.72
C GLY A 248 -12.32 33.39 8.16
N ARG A 249 -11.31 32.83 7.49
CA ARG A 249 -10.21 33.56 6.83
C ARG A 249 -10.36 33.61 5.32
N PHE A 250 -10.89 32.56 4.71
CA PHE A 250 -11.13 32.40 3.27
C PHE A 250 -12.59 32.00 3.07
N PRO A 251 -13.55 32.95 3.00
CA PRO A 251 -14.98 32.64 2.94
C PRO A 251 -15.43 31.85 1.73
N ASP A 252 -14.65 31.88 0.66
CA ASP A 252 -14.83 31.16 -0.60
C ASP A 252 -14.06 29.85 -0.69
N ALA A 253 -13.31 29.45 0.34
CA ALA A 253 -12.52 28.22 0.31
C ALA A 253 -13.41 26.99 0.04
N LEU A 254 -12.87 26.07 -0.78
CA LEU A 254 -13.46 24.77 -1.04
C LEU A 254 -12.69 23.69 -0.27
N MET A 255 -13.43 22.89 0.49
CA MET A 255 -12.89 21.63 1.04
C MET A 255 -13.34 20.45 0.18
N ILE A 256 -12.39 19.66 -0.27
CA ILE A 256 -12.65 18.34 -0.89
C ILE A 256 -12.54 17.30 0.21
N LEU A 257 -13.63 16.61 0.53
CA LEU A 257 -13.66 15.54 1.54
C LEU A 257 -13.74 14.19 0.86
N VAL A 258 -12.76 13.32 1.11
CA VAL A 258 -12.70 11.99 0.50
C VAL A 258 -12.69 10.92 1.59
N PRO A 259 -13.86 10.38 1.98
CA PRO A 259 -13.93 9.31 2.96
C PRO A 259 -13.27 8.03 2.45
N ARG A 260 -12.58 7.30 3.34
CA ARG A 260 -11.81 6.10 2.98
C ARG A 260 -12.69 4.93 2.54
N HIS A 261 -13.88 4.80 3.10
CA HIS A 261 -14.76 3.66 2.93
C HIS A 261 -16.09 4.06 2.29
N PRO A 262 -16.57 3.32 1.27
CA PRO A 262 -17.83 3.62 0.58
C PRO A 262 -19.06 3.67 1.51
N GLU A 263 -19.06 2.85 2.55
CA GLU A 263 -20.14 2.83 3.55
C GLU A 263 -20.25 4.14 4.34
N ARG A 264 -19.21 4.97 4.33
CA ARG A 264 -19.20 6.30 5.00
C ARG A 264 -19.72 7.44 4.11
N PHE A 265 -19.79 7.27 2.80
CA PHE A 265 -20.09 8.37 1.87
C PHE A 265 -21.33 9.16 2.25
N ARG A 266 -22.47 8.48 2.44
CA ARG A 266 -23.73 9.14 2.83
C ARG A 266 -23.65 9.83 4.18
N ALA A 267 -22.98 9.20 5.16
CA ALA A 267 -22.82 9.78 6.48
C ALA A 267 -21.92 11.03 6.45
N ALA A 268 -20.85 11.04 5.67
CA ALA A 268 -19.98 12.19 5.50
C ALA A 268 -20.71 13.37 4.82
N ILE A 269 -21.53 13.12 3.78
CA ILE A 269 -22.37 14.14 3.15
C ILE A 269 -23.34 14.73 4.18
N SER A 270 -24.07 13.89 4.95
CA SER A 270 -25.00 14.34 5.97
C SER A 270 -24.29 15.13 7.07
N LEU A 271 -23.08 14.72 7.45
CA LEU A 271 -22.27 15.42 8.44
C LEU A 271 -21.85 16.81 7.95
N CYS A 272 -21.39 16.96 6.71
CA CYS A 272 -21.07 18.27 6.11
C CYS A 272 -22.30 19.20 6.14
N ARG A 273 -23.47 18.70 5.76
CA ARG A 273 -24.72 19.46 5.77
C ARG A 273 -25.16 19.85 7.19
N SER A 274 -24.94 19.00 8.19
CA SER A 274 -25.25 19.29 9.59
C SER A 274 -24.39 20.41 10.20
N TYR A 275 -23.19 20.63 9.66
CA TYR A 275 -22.34 21.78 9.99
C TYR A 275 -22.78 23.07 9.29
N GLY A 276 -23.83 23.03 8.45
CA GLY A 276 -24.36 24.17 7.70
C GLY A 276 -23.58 24.50 6.42
N PHE A 277 -22.69 23.62 5.96
CA PHE A 277 -21.93 23.86 4.73
C PHE A 277 -22.76 23.57 3.49
N ARG A 278 -22.66 24.44 2.48
CA ARG A 278 -23.18 24.15 1.13
C ARG A 278 -22.36 23.01 0.56
N THR A 279 -22.99 21.84 0.42
CA THR A 279 -22.33 20.58 0.12
C THR A 279 -22.86 20.00 -1.19
N SER A 280 -21.97 19.75 -2.13
CA SER A 280 -22.19 18.92 -3.32
C SER A 280 -21.38 17.63 -3.24
N CYS A 281 -21.70 16.65 -4.08
CA CYS A 281 -20.99 15.36 -4.09
C CYS A 281 -20.69 14.88 -5.52
N ARG A 282 -19.67 14.06 -5.65
CA ARG A 282 -19.12 13.61 -6.93
C ARG A 282 -20.08 12.75 -7.74
N SER A 283 -20.94 11.97 -7.09
CA SER A 283 -21.94 11.13 -7.74
C SER A 283 -23.09 11.89 -8.36
N GLU A 284 -23.41 13.09 -7.83
CA GLU A 284 -24.48 13.96 -8.34
C GLU A 284 -23.92 14.98 -9.33
N ASP A 285 -22.77 15.57 -9.00
CA ASP A 285 -22.11 16.63 -9.77
C ASP A 285 -20.74 16.16 -10.26
N GLN A 286 -20.43 16.37 -11.54
CA GLN A 286 -19.11 16.03 -12.06
C GLN A 286 -17.99 16.83 -11.40
N ILE A 287 -18.27 18.09 -11.04
CA ILE A 287 -17.38 19.02 -10.34
C ILE A 287 -18.18 19.79 -9.28
N ALA A 288 -17.50 20.34 -8.27
CA ALA A 288 -18.14 21.16 -7.26
C ALA A 288 -18.83 22.40 -7.87
N ALA A 289 -20.02 22.72 -7.38
CA ALA A 289 -20.67 23.99 -7.75
C ALA A 289 -19.86 25.20 -7.23
N LEU A 290 -19.94 26.34 -7.91
CA LEU A 290 -19.17 27.56 -7.57
C LEU A 290 -19.39 28.02 -6.13
N ASP A 291 -20.59 27.85 -5.59
CA ASP A 291 -20.94 28.24 -4.23
C ASP A 291 -20.72 27.13 -3.18
N SER A 292 -20.38 25.91 -3.59
CA SER A 292 -20.12 24.79 -2.66
C SER A 292 -18.95 25.11 -1.74
N GLN A 293 -19.13 24.89 -0.44
CA GLN A 293 -18.06 24.98 0.55
C GLN A 293 -17.40 23.62 0.80
N CYS A 294 -18.18 22.54 0.66
CA CYS A 294 -17.70 21.17 0.73
C CYS A 294 -18.04 20.41 -0.56
N PHE A 295 -17.10 19.66 -1.08
CA PHE A 295 -17.29 18.71 -2.15
C PHE A 295 -16.90 17.31 -1.66
N VAL A 296 -17.89 16.44 -1.48
CA VAL A 296 -17.65 15.09 -1.02
C VAL A 296 -17.41 14.16 -2.21
N VAL A 297 -16.25 13.50 -2.22
CA VAL A 297 -15.92 12.51 -3.24
C VAL A 297 -16.43 11.14 -2.78
N ASP A 298 -17.62 10.81 -3.21
CA ASP A 298 -18.33 9.56 -2.93
C ASP A 298 -18.15 8.53 -4.07
N THR A 299 -17.03 8.62 -4.76
CA THR A 299 -16.58 7.67 -5.80
C THR A 299 -15.21 7.10 -5.48
N MET A 300 -14.86 5.97 -6.10
CA MET A 300 -13.59 5.30 -5.86
C MET A 300 -12.64 5.44 -7.05
N GLY A 301 -11.32 5.58 -6.75
CA GLY A 301 -10.27 5.52 -7.76
C GLY A 301 -9.90 6.86 -8.41
N GLU A 302 -10.44 7.98 -7.93
CA GLU A 302 -10.20 9.31 -8.50
C GLU A 302 -9.32 10.23 -7.62
N LEU A 303 -8.79 9.72 -6.50
CA LEU A 303 -8.12 10.53 -5.48
C LEU A 303 -6.99 11.41 -6.03
N LEU A 304 -6.17 10.88 -6.94
CA LEU A 304 -5.05 11.64 -7.54
C LEU A 304 -5.52 12.89 -8.30
N LYS A 305 -6.69 12.84 -8.96
CA LYS A 305 -7.27 13.99 -9.65
C LYS A 305 -7.56 15.13 -8.66
N PHE A 306 -8.13 14.76 -7.51
CA PHE A 306 -8.48 15.72 -6.46
C PHE A 306 -7.26 16.25 -5.71
N TYR A 307 -6.25 15.41 -5.45
CA TYR A 307 -4.97 15.90 -4.94
C TYR A 307 -4.32 16.92 -5.89
N MET A 308 -4.38 16.67 -7.21
CA MET A 308 -3.81 17.59 -8.20
C MET A 308 -4.49 18.96 -8.16
N CYS A 309 -5.79 19.04 -7.82
CA CYS A 309 -6.53 20.30 -7.72
C CYS A 309 -6.26 21.07 -6.43
N ALA A 310 -5.77 20.42 -5.37
CA ALA A 310 -5.67 21.02 -4.05
C ALA A 310 -4.41 21.87 -3.87
N ASP A 311 -4.53 22.94 -3.07
CA ASP A 311 -3.44 23.82 -2.65
C ASP A 311 -2.83 23.36 -1.31
N ALA A 312 -3.56 22.56 -0.52
CA ALA A 312 -3.10 21.92 0.72
C ALA A 312 -3.76 20.55 0.89
N CYS A 313 -2.99 19.55 1.32
CA CYS A 313 -3.43 18.16 1.38
C CYS A 313 -3.29 17.60 2.80
N PHE A 314 -4.41 17.31 3.44
CA PHE A 314 -4.44 16.53 4.67
C PHE A 314 -4.64 15.04 4.35
N VAL A 315 -3.78 14.18 4.89
CA VAL A 315 -3.86 12.72 4.75
C VAL A 315 -4.47 12.12 6.00
N GLY A 316 -5.67 11.59 5.88
CA GLY A 316 -6.47 11.05 6.96
C GLY A 316 -6.03 9.68 7.48
N GLY A 317 -6.81 9.11 8.40
CA GLY A 317 -6.45 7.96 9.22
C GLY A 317 -5.32 8.28 10.19
N SER A 318 -5.00 9.56 10.35
CA SER A 318 -3.82 10.04 11.05
C SER A 318 -4.12 10.89 12.29
N LEU A 319 -5.31 11.45 12.43
CA LEU A 319 -5.77 12.07 13.70
C LEU A 319 -6.29 11.01 14.68
N ASP A 320 -6.80 9.90 14.16
CA ASP A 320 -7.17 8.72 14.94
C ASP A 320 -6.07 7.62 14.86
N ARG A 321 -6.12 6.66 15.79
CA ARG A 321 -5.16 5.53 15.86
C ARG A 321 -5.35 4.48 14.76
N ILE A 322 -5.53 4.94 13.52
CA ILE A 322 -5.64 4.10 12.32
C ILE A 322 -4.26 3.82 11.70
N GLY A 323 -3.33 4.81 11.80
CA GLY A 323 -1.95 4.65 11.33
C GLY A 323 -1.58 5.42 10.08
N GLY A 324 -2.45 6.30 9.61
CA GLY A 324 -2.24 7.13 8.43
C GLY A 324 -2.39 6.37 7.11
N HIS A 325 -2.72 7.12 6.07
CA HIS A 325 -2.81 6.63 4.70
C HIS A 325 -1.61 7.06 3.85
N ASN A 326 -1.65 6.80 2.54
CA ASN A 326 -0.54 6.98 1.63
C ASN A 326 -0.17 8.45 1.43
N VAL A 327 0.94 8.88 2.02
CA VAL A 327 1.50 10.25 1.89
C VAL A 327 2.27 10.45 0.59
N LEU A 328 2.60 9.38 -0.12
CA LEU A 328 3.35 9.45 -1.38
C LEU A 328 2.50 9.97 -2.54
N GLU A 329 1.17 9.79 -2.47
CA GLU A 329 0.26 10.29 -3.50
C GLU A 329 0.32 11.82 -3.63
N PRO A 330 0.08 12.62 -2.57
CA PRO A 330 0.25 14.06 -2.66
C PRO A 330 1.72 14.48 -2.84
N ALA A 331 2.70 13.73 -2.29
CA ALA A 331 4.12 14.01 -2.48
C ALA A 331 4.55 13.93 -3.95
N ALA A 332 4.17 12.87 -4.65
CA ALA A 332 4.46 12.68 -6.07
C ALA A 332 3.79 13.73 -6.98
N LEU A 333 2.74 14.38 -6.49
CA LEU A 333 2.04 15.47 -7.17
C LEU A 333 2.54 16.87 -6.75
N CYS A 334 3.69 16.95 -6.07
CA CYS A 334 4.29 18.23 -5.63
C CYS A 334 3.35 19.05 -4.73
N LYS A 335 2.61 18.40 -3.81
CA LYS A 335 1.63 19.04 -2.94
C LYS A 335 2.14 19.19 -1.51
N PRO A 336 1.84 20.30 -0.81
CA PRO A 336 2.12 20.44 0.61
C PRO A 336 1.25 19.49 1.42
N ILE A 337 1.86 18.77 2.37
CA ILE A 337 1.22 17.69 3.10
C ILE A 337 1.02 18.07 4.56
N LEU A 338 -0.17 17.79 5.09
CA LEU A 338 -0.48 17.82 6.51
C LEU A 338 -0.89 16.42 6.96
N ILE A 339 -0.44 16.01 8.14
CA ILE A 339 -0.70 14.67 8.65
C ILE A 339 -0.83 14.68 10.18
N GLY A 340 -1.69 13.85 10.73
CA GLY A 340 -1.89 13.71 12.17
C GLY A 340 -0.74 12.96 12.87
N PRO A 341 -0.85 12.72 14.20
CA PRO A 341 0.22 12.10 14.99
C PRO A 341 0.35 10.59 14.77
N TYR A 342 -0.69 9.92 14.26
CA TYR A 342 -0.70 8.47 14.14
C TYR A 342 -0.37 8.06 12.70
N THR A 343 0.91 7.68 12.44
CA THR A 343 1.44 7.40 11.09
C THR A 343 2.16 6.07 10.98
N PHE A 344 1.87 5.09 11.86
CA PHE A 344 2.65 3.85 11.97
C PHE A 344 2.61 2.96 10.72
N ASN A 345 1.62 3.13 9.81
CA ASN A 345 1.59 2.44 8.51
C ASN A 345 2.60 3.01 7.51
N PHE A 346 3.01 4.28 7.69
CA PHE A 346 3.93 5.04 6.83
C PHE A 346 4.95 5.81 7.65
N ALA A 347 5.34 5.31 8.83
CA ALA A 347 6.14 6.06 9.81
C ALA A 347 7.43 6.62 9.21
N GLU A 348 8.28 5.76 8.66
CA GLU A 348 9.59 6.15 8.10
C GLU A 348 9.45 7.19 6.96
N ILE A 349 8.50 6.95 6.03
CA ILE A 349 8.23 7.87 4.93
C ILE A 349 7.74 9.22 5.46
N THR A 350 6.83 9.20 6.44
CA THR A 350 6.30 10.42 7.04
C THR A 350 7.37 11.19 7.80
N ASP A 351 8.21 10.49 8.57
CA ASP A 351 9.30 11.11 9.34
C ASP A 351 10.33 11.75 8.40
N THR A 352 10.65 11.11 7.27
CA THR A 352 11.48 11.70 6.22
C THR A 352 10.85 12.97 5.65
N LEU A 353 9.57 12.93 5.25
CA LEU A 353 8.88 14.10 4.69
C LEU A 353 8.80 15.26 5.70
N VAL A 354 8.56 14.98 6.98
CA VAL A 354 8.54 15.99 8.05
C VAL A 354 9.93 16.57 8.28
N GLY A 355 10.96 15.72 8.34
CA GLY A 355 12.35 16.14 8.54
C GLY A 355 12.88 17.04 7.42
N GLU A 356 12.40 16.85 6.21
CA GLU A 356 12.75 17.67 5.03
C GLU A 356 11.79 18.85 4.79
N ASN A 357 10.95 19.21 5.75
CA ASN A 357 9.95 20.27 5.66
C ASN A 357 8.94 20.10 4.49
N ALA A 358 8.77 18.88 4.01
CA ALA A 358 7.83 18.51 2.97
C ALA A 358 6.41 18.24 3.51
N ALA A 359 6.30 17.90 4.80
CA ALA A 359 5.05 17.67 5.49
C ALA A 359 5.02 18.37 6.86
N ILE A 360 3.82 18.69 7.32
CA ILE A 360 3.56 19.26 8.65
C ILE A 360 2.78 18.24 9.46
N ARG A 361 3.31 17.85 10.63
CA ARG A 361 2.58 17.06 11.61
C ARG A 361 1.68 17.96 12.45
N VAL A 362 0.40 17.61 12.54
CA VAL A 362 -0.61 18.36 13.33
C VAL A 362 -1.16 17.48 14.45
N ALA A 363 -1.34 18.03 15.63
CA ALA A 363 -1.78 17.26 16.80
C ALA A 363 -3.30 16.98 16.82
N ASN A 364 -4.12 17.89 16.22
CA ASN A 364 -5.56 17.83 16.26
C ASN A 364 -6.20 18.71 15.18
N GLY A 365 -7.54 18.71 15.10
CA GLY A 365 -8.30 19.51 14.11
C GLY A 365 -8.10 21.02 14.25
N ALA A 366 -7.91 21.56 15.46
CA ALA A 366 -7.68 22.99 15.65
C ALA A 366 -6.34 23.44 15.05
N GLU A 367 -5.30 22.63 15.24
CA GLU A 367 -3.99 22.85 14.63
C GLU A 367 -4.04 22.62 13.12
N LEU A 368 -4.78 21.60 12.65
CA LEU A 368 -5.00 21.37 11.22
C LEU A 368 -5.52 22.62 10.53
N GLY A 369 -6.61 23.22 11.06
CA GLY A 369 -7.17 24.45 10.50
C GLY A 369 -6.15 25.61 10.49
N THR A 370 -5.37 25.75 11.55
CA THR A 370 -4.32 26.77 11.64
C THR A 370 -3.21 26.58 10.59
N GLN A 371 -2.74 25.36 10.41
CA GLN A 371 -1.66 25.07 9.46
C GLN A 371 -2.16 25.14 8.01
N VAL A 372 -3.40 24.70 7.71
CA VAL A 372 -4.01 24.88 6.38
C VAL A 372 -4.11 26.37 6.04
N ILE A 373 -4.57 27.22 6.96
CA ILE A 373 -4.62 28.68 6.75
C ILE A 373 -3.22 29.23 6.44
N ARG A 374 -2.18 28.79 7.16
CA ARG A 374 -0.79 29.22 6.90
C ARG A 374 -0.30 28.80 5.51
N VAL A 375 -0.58 27.56 5.09
CA VAL A 375 -0.21 27.05 3.76
C VAL A 375 -0.95 27.84 2.67
N LEU A 376 -2.26 28.04 2.81
CA LEU A 376 -3.06 28.79 1.83
C LEU A 376 -2.72 30.29 1.77
N SER A 377 -2.20 30.87 2.87
CA SER A 377 -1.79 32.28 2.93
C SER A 377 -0.41 32.57 2.32
N ASP A 378 0.43 31.53 2.19
CA ASP A 378 1.81 31.66 1.71
C ASP A 378 2.10 30.68 0.58
N GLY A 379 1.78 31.08 -0.66
CA GLY A 379 1.99 30.26 -1.85
C GLY A 379 3.47 29.92 -2.11
N LYS A 380 4.41 30.76 -1.68
CA LYS A 380 5.86 30.45 -1.79
C LYS A 380 6.23 29.28 -0.88
N ARG A 381 5.76 29.30 0.36
CA ARG A 381 5.95 28.22 1.32
C ARG A 381 5.26 26.94 0.85
N ALA A 382 4.01 27.01 0.39
CA ALA A 382 3.28 25.87 -0.14
C ALA A 382 4.04 25.21 -1.30
N LEU A 383 4.55 26.01 -2.24
CA LEU A 383 5.34 25.51 -3.36
C LEU A 383 6.66 24.89 -2.90
N ALA A 384 7.36 25.51 -1.96
CA ALA A 384 8.60 24.96 -1.40
C ALA A 384 8.38 23.60 -0.71
N MET A 385 7.30 23.47 0.06
CA MET A 385 6.90 22.19 0.69
C MET A 385 6.59 21.13 -0.36
N GLY A 386 5.81 21.47 -1.38
CA GLY A 386 5.47 20.53 -2.47
C GLY A 386 6.71 20.07 -3.24
N ARG A 387 7.64 20.97 -3.55
CA ARG A 387 8.91 20.64 -4.21
C ARG A 387 9.78 19.73 -3.35
N ALA A 388 9.87 19.98 -2.04
CA ALA A 388 10.58 19.13 -1.10
C ALA A 388 9.94 17.72 -1.07
N ALA A 389 8.61 17.62 -1.06
CA ALA A 389 7.90 16.35 -1.08
C ALA A 389 8.19 15.56 -2.38
N LEU A 390 8.14 16.22 -3.53
CA LEU A 390 8.49 15.59 -4.80
C LEU A 390 9.95 15.15 -4.85
N ALA A 391 10.88 15.98 -4.37
CA ALA A 391 12.31 15.65 -4.33
C ALA A 391 12.59 14.38 -3.50
N VAL A 392 11.90 14.20 -2.36
CA VAL A 392 11.98 12.94 -1.59
C VAL A 392 11.52 11.76 -2.44
N VAL A 393 10.39 11.87 -3.12
CA VAL A 393 9.87 10.78 -3.97
C VAL A 393 10.84 10.47 -5.11
N GLU A 394 11.36 11.47 -5.81
CA GLU A 394 12.27 11.29 -6.95
C GLU A 394 13.61 10.66 -6.54
N ARG A 395 14.16 11.08 -5.39
CA ARG A 395 15.41 10.52 -4.86
C ARG A 395 15.27 9.03 -4.52
N GLU A 396 14.14 8.64 -3.97
CA GLU A 396 13.90 7.26 -3.51
C GLU A 396 13.36 6.34 -4.62
N ARG A 397 12.99 6.86 -5.78
CA ARG A 397 12.51 6.07 -6.94
C ARG A 397 13.57 5.11 -7.49
N GLY A 398 13.10 4.14 -8.28
CA GLY A 398 13.93 3.17 -8.98
C GLY A 398 14.08 1.84 -8.24
N ALA A 399 13.32 1.60 -7.19
CA ALA A 399 13.31 0.32 -6.48
C ALA A 399 12.78 -0.82 -7.36
N VAL A 400 11.72 -0.60 -8.15
CA VAL A 400 11.18 -1.61 -9.08
C VAL A 400 12.20 -2.01 -10.15
N PRO A 401 12.82 -1.10 -10.91
CA PRO A 401 13.87 -1.46 -11.87
C PRO A 401 15.02 -2.23 -11.23
N ARG A 402 15.54 -1.81 -10.07
CA ARG A 402 16.60 -2.52 -9.35
C ARG A 402 16.17 -3.92 -8.89
N THR A 403 14.95 -4.04 -8.38
CA THR A 403 14.35 -5.33 -8.00
C THR A 403 14.22 -6.26 -9.21
N MET A 404 13.77 -5.73 -10.35
CA MET A 404 13.64 -6.50 -11.59
C MET A 404 14.99 -7.02 -12.10
N LEU A 405 16.03 -6.18 -12.10
CA LEU A 405 17.38 -6.63 -12.48
C LEU A 405 17.86 -7.81 -11.60
N ALA A 406 17.60 -7.74 -10.30
CA ALA A 406 17.96 -8.80 -9.37
C ALA A 406 17.14 -10.10 -9.60
N ILE A 407 15.83 -9.98 -9.90
CA ILE A 407 14.99 -11.13 -10.24
C ILE A 407 15.43 -11.78 -11.55
N GLU A 408 15.75 -10.99 -12.56
CA GLU A 408 16.20 -11.49 -13.87
C GLU A 408 17.53 -12.25 -13.79
N ALA A 409 18.45 -11.78 -12.96
CA ALA A 409 19.69 -12.52 -12.70
C ALA A 409 19.39 -13.94 -12.18
N ILE A 410 18.48 -14.06 -11.20
CA ILE A 410 18.08 -15.36 -10.64
C ILE A 410 17.36 -16.23 -11.68
N LEU A 411 16.46 -15.65 -12.49
CA LEU A 411 15.74 -16.40 -13.52
C LEU A 411 16.65 -16.89 -14.65
N SER A 412 17.71 -16.14 -14.96
CA SER A 412 18.70 -16.50 -15.98
C SER A 412 19.63 -17.62 -15.51
N ASP A 413 19.99 -17.62 -14.22
CA ASP A 413 20.85 -18.64 -13.61
C ASP A 413 20.10 -19.96 -13.31
N SER A 414 18.77 -19.91 -13.31
CA SER A 414 17.96 -21.11 -13.09
C SER A 414 17.99 -21.99 -14.36
N PRO A 415 18.51 -23.22 -14.32
CA PRO A 415 18.60 -24.09 -15.50
C PRO A 415 17.19 -24.28 -16.05
N THR A 416 16.97 -23.83 -17.29
CA THR A 416 15.79 -24.22 -18.08
C THR A 416 15.79 -25.76 -18.05
N SER A 417 14.85 -26.34 -17.28
CA SER A 417 14.72 -27.79 -17.27
C SER A 417 14.28 -28.23 -18.66
N ALA A 418 15.26 -28.46 -19.53
CA ALA A 418 15.13 -29.36 -20.66
C ALA A 418 14.84 -30.74 -20.08
N ARG A 419 13.60 -31.03 -19.78
CA ARG A 419 13.12 -32.38 -19.62
C ARG A 419 12.47 -32.75 -20.95
N HIS A 420 13.26 -33.52 -21.72
CA HIS A 420 12.75 -34.34 -22.82
C HIS A 420 11.76 -35.38 -22.30
#